data_a2242792de6666618af7e3bbdc152930
#
_entry.id   a2242792de6666618af7e3bbdc152930
#
_cell.length_a   1.000
_cell.length_b   1.000
_cell.length_c   1.000
_cell.angle_alpha   90.00
_cell.angle_beta   90.00
_cell.angle_gamma   90.00
#
_symmetry.space_group_name_H-M   'P 1'
#
loop_
_entity.id
_entity.type
_entity.pdbx_description
1 polymer ?
#
loop_
_entity_poly.entity_id
_entity_poly.type
_entity_poly.pdbx_seq_one_letter_code
_entity_poly.pdbx_strand_id
1 'polypeptide(L)'
;MEDIEGVSSFTIPRCIMDRIEAEQVKCVQLHGFADASRIANGANMYVQVTTSDGHYSHLLASKTQVAPLKAETIPRLEIIACLTLALLITSVYKALACTIEVDAVINWTDSQIVSWWINGESKQFTQFVQNRVENIRSLWSKNHWRYCPSELNPSDTASRGSKAFDLVSSDLW
;
A
#
# COMPACT_ATOMS: atom_id res chain seq x y z
N MET A 1 -19.36 3.76 -19.11
CA MET A 1 -18.47 4.61 -19.96
C MET A 1 -18.64 6.11 -19.68
N GLU A 2 -19.62 6.49 -18.85
CA GLU A 2 -19.91 7.90 -18.49
C GLU A 2 -18.94 8.51 -17.45
N ASP A 3 -18.18 7.71 -16.71
CA ASP A 3 -17.35 8.20 -15.61
C ASP A 3 -15.99 8.83 -16.03
N ILE A 4 -15.63 8.78 -17.31
CA ILE A 4 -14.36 9.34 -17.81
C ILE A 4 -14.59 10.71 -18.49
N GLU A 5 -15.82 11.07 -18.83
CA GLU A 5 -16.13 12.29 -19.60
C GLU A 5 -15.84 13.62 -18.87
N GLY A 6 -15.63 13.59 -17.55
CA GLY A 6 -15.32 14.78 -16.74
C GLY A 6 -13.83 15.12 -16.61
N VAL A 7 -12.91 14.24 -17.04
CA VAL A 7 -11.46 14.42 -16.89
C VAL A 7 -10.81 14.56 -18.27
N SER A 8 -10.61 15.81 -18.71
CA SER A 8 -10.02 16.10 -20.02
C SER A 8 -8.50 15.84 -20.05
N SER A 9 -7.81 16.04 -18.96
CA SER A 9 -6.38 15.72 -18.78
C SER A 9 -5.99 15.78 -17.31
N PHE A 10 -5.04 14.94 -16.91
CA PHE A 10 -4.31 15.09 -15.64
C PHE A 10 -2.83 14.82 -15.89
N THR A 11 -1.98 15.43 -15.07
CA THR A 11 -0.53 15.31 -15.21
C THR A 11 0.03 14.64 -13.97
N ILE A 12 0.76 13.55 -14.16
CA ILE A 12 1.52 12.88 -13.10
C ILE A 12 3.00 13.20 -13.31
N PRO A 13 3.69 13.80 -12.32
CA PRO A 13 5.12 14.00 -12.38
C PRO A 13 5.84 12.67 -12.59
N ARG A 14 6.65 12.56 -13.64
CA ARG A 14 7.40 11.32 -13.92
C ARG A 14 8.58 11.12 -12.97
N CYS A 15 9.19 12.21 -12.55
CA CYS A 15 10.33 12.20 -11.63
C CYS A 15 9.84 12.51 -10.22
N ILE A 16 10.01 11.57 -9.32
CA ILE A 16 9.63 11.69 -7.89
C ILE A 16 10.51 12.74 -7.19
N MET A 17 11.74 12.90 -7.68
CA MET A 17 12.77 13.79 -7.12
C MET A 17 12.92 15.10 -7.90
N ASP A 18 12.00 15.42 -8.82
CA ASP A 18 12.13 16.55 -9.78
C ASP A 18 12.38 17.92 -9.13
N ARG A 19 12.04 18.05 -7.84
CA ARG A 19 12.20 19.31 -7.07
C ARG A 19 13.08 19.15 -5.83
N ILE A 20 13.76 18.02 -5.69
CA ILE A 20 14.54 17.69 -4.49
C ILE A 20 15.99 17.50 -4.92
N GLU A 21 16.86 18.38 -4.45
CA GLU A 21 18.30 18.22 -4.63
C GLU A 21 18.80 17.08 -3.72
N ALA A 22 19.66 16.22 -4.27
CA ALA A 22 20.12 15.02 -3.57
C ALA A 22 20.79 15.33 -2.22
N GLU A 23 21.48 16.47 -2.15
CA GLU A 23 22.16 16.95 -0.94
C GLU A 23 21.20 17.37 0.18
N GLN A 24 19.94 17.64 -0.16
CA GLN A 24 18.90 18.04 0.80
C GLN A 24 18.17 16.83 1.39
N VAL A 25 18.32 15.64 0.81
CA VAL A 25 17.65 14.42 1.28
C VAL A 25 18.22 13.97 2.60
N LYS A 26 17.39 13.86 3.61
CA LYS A 26 17.75 13.39 4.96
C LYS A 26 17.29 11.97 5.22
N CYS A 27 16.14 11.58 4.67
CA CYS A 27 15.53 10.28 4.92
C CYS A 27 14.58 9.91 3.79
N VAL A 28 14.64 8.67 3.33
CA VAL A 28 13.73 8.09 2.33
C VAL A 28 13.01 6.91 2.96
N GLN A 29 11.68 6.96 2.99
CA GLN A 29 10.85 5.89 3.54
C GLN A 29 9.88 5.38 2.48
N LEU A 30 9.61 4.08 2.52
CA LEU A 30 8.55 3.46 1.73
C LEU A 30 7.36 3.15 2.63
N HIS A 31 6.19 3.65 2.26
CA HIS A 31 4.94 3.40 2.94
C HIS A 31 4.01 2.61 2.04
N GLY A 32 3.67 1.39 2.45
CA GLY A 32 2.70 0.56 1.77
C GLY A 32 1.39 0.50 2.52
N PHE A 33 0.27 0.51 1.79
CA PHE A 33 -1.07 0.46 2.33
C PHE A 33 -1.84 -0.69 1.69
N ALA A 34 -2.60 -1.42 2.49
CA ALA A 34 -3.44 -2.53 2.01
C ALA A 34 -4.85 -2.39 2.54
N ASP A 35 -5.83 -2.61 1.67
CA ASP A 35 -7.24 -2.69 1.99
C ASP A 35 -7.96 -3.73 1.12
N ALA A 36 -9.09 -4.24 1.60
CA ALA A 36 -9.94 -5.12 0.84
C ALA A 36 -11.42 -4.84 1.05
N SER A 37 -12.14 -4.89 -0.05
CA SER A 37 -13.59 -4.89 -0.09
C SER A 37 -14.12 -6.24 -0.62
N ARG A 38 -15.44 -6.36 -0.74
CA ARG A 38 -16.07 -7.51 -1.41
C ARG A 38 -15.88 -7.52 -2.93
N ILE A 39 -15.42 -6.41 -3.51
CA ILE A 39 -15.26 -6.22 -4.95
C ILE A 39 -13.81 -6.49 -5.36
N ALA A 40 -12.86 -5.95 -4.60
CA ALA A 40 -11.44 -6.03 -4.90
C ALA A 40 -10.59 -5.91 -3.64
N ASN A 41 -9.33 -6.28 -3.76
CA ASN A 41 -8.29 -5.90 -2.80
C ASN A 41 -7.29 -4.95 -3.48
N GLY A 42 -6.86 -3.94 -2.74
CA GLY A 42 -5.95 -2.90 -3.19
C GLY A 42 -4.67 -2.86 -2.36
N ALA A 43 -3.58 -2.52 -3.02
CA ALA A 43 -2.29 -2.26 -2.41
C ALA A 43 -1.66 -1.04 -3.08
N ASN A 44 -1.37 0.00 -2.31
CA ASN A 44 -0.74 1.23 -2.75
C ASN A 44 0.60 1.41 -2.05
N MET A 45 1.57 1.94 -2.77
CA MET A 45 2.90 2.18 -2.25
C MET A 45 3.36 3.58 -2.56
N TYR A 46 3.76 4.29 -1.52
CA TYR A 46 4.29 5.66 -1.58
C TYR A 46 5.75 5.69 -1.16
N VAL A 47 6.49 6.62 -1.73
CA VAL A 47 7.76 7.08 -1.18
C VAL A 47 7.53 8.38 -0.43
N GLN A 48 8.11 8.47 0.75
CA GLN A 48 8.21 9.72 1.50
C GLN A 48 9.67 10.13 1.57
N VAL A 49 9.96 11.34 1.11
CA VAL A 49 11.29 11.95 1.19
C VAL A 49 11.25 13.09 2.18
N THR A 50 12.10 13.01 3.18
CA THR A 50 12.29 14.09 4.18
C THR A 50 13.52 14.89 3.81
N THR A 51 13.36 16.21 3.71
CA THR A 51 14.44 17.17 3.42
C THR A 51 14.59 18.18 4.58
N SER A 52 15.49 19.16 4.41
CA SER A 52 15.55 20.32 5.32
C SER A 52 14.26 21.14 5.33
N ASP A 53 13.56 21.17 4.21
CA ASP A 53 12.46 22.08 3.95
C ASP A 53 11.07 21.47 4.18
N GLY A 54 11.00 20.14 4.36
CA GLY A 54 9.75 19.44 4.64
C GLY A 54 9.71 17.98 4.22
N HIS A 55 8.48 17.47 4.11
CA HIS A 55 8.20 16.09 3.70
C HIS A 55 7.48 16.09 2.36
N TYR A 56 7.92 15.24 1.46
CA TYR A 56 7.33 15.04 0.14
C TYR A 56 6.89 13.58 0.01
N SER A 57 5.65 13.36 -0.42
CA SER A 57 5.11 12.02 -0.63
C SER A 57 4.64 11.85 -2.06
N HIS A 58 4.96 10.71 -2.67
CA HIS A 58 4.56 10.39 -4.04
C HIS A 58 4.13 8.93 -4.14
N LEU A 59 3.03 8.69 -4.87
CA LEU A 59 2.61 7.33 -5.22
C LEU A 59 3.63 6.71 -6.18
N LEU A 60 4.20 5.58 -5.78
CA LEU A 60 5.16 4.82 -6.61
C LEU A 60 4.49 3.74 -7.45
N ALA A 61 3.59 3.00 -6.82
CA ALA A 61 2.94 1.87 -7.45
C ALA A 61 1.61 1.57 -6.77
N SER A 62 0.68 1.09 -7.56
CA SER A 62 -0.61 0.57 -7.08
C SER A 62 -0.91 -0.76 -7.76
N LYS A 63 -1.55 -1.66 -7.02
CA LYS A 63 -2.01 -2.95 -7.54
C LYS A 63 -3.38 -3.27 -6.98
N THR A 64 -4.33 -3.54 -7.88
CA THR A 64 -5.67 -3.98 -7.54
C THR A 64 -5.92 -5.37 -8.11
N GLN A 65 -6.60 -6.21 -7.34
CA GLN A 65 -7.03 -7.54 -7.77
C GLN A 65 -8.52 -7.69 -7.45
N VAL A 66 -9.29 -8.17 -8.41
CA VAL A 66 -10.71 -8.48 -8.21
C VAL A 66 -10.86 -9.57 -7.15
N ALA A 67 -11.83 -9.42 -6.27
CA ALA A 67 -12.11 -10.40 -5.23
C ALA A 67 -12.51 -11.75 -5.83
N PRO A 68 -12.22 -12.88 -5.16
CA PRO A 68 -12.63 -14.20 -5.64
C PRO A 68 -14.14 -14.30 -5.82
N LEU A 69 -14.59 -14.99 -6.86
CA LEU A 69 -16.03 -15.25 -7.10
C LEU A 69 -16.68 -16.02 -5.96
N LYS A 70 -15.94 -16.92 -5.30
CA LYS A 70 -16.39 -17.58 -4.09
C LYS A 70 -16.35 -16.59 -2.94
N ALA A 71 -17.51 -16.41 -2.29
CA ALA A 71 -17.63 -15.51 -1.15
C ALA A 71 -16.63 -15.88 -0.04
N GLU A 72 -15.80 -14.91 0.31
CA GLU A 72 -14.85 -14.98 1.44
C GLU A 72 -15.22 -13.97 2.50
N THR A 73 -14.76 -14.19 3.72
CA THR A 73 -14.94 -13.22 4.81
C THR A 73 -14.01 -12.02 4.62
N ILE A 74 -14.42 -10.85 5.10
CA ILE A 74 -13.62 -9.62 4.98
C ILE A 74 -12.19 -9.81 5.52
N PRO A 75 -11.95 -10.37 6.73
CA PRO A 75 -10.58 -10.58 7.20
C PRO A 75 -9.72 -11.49 6.30
N ARG A 76 -10.35 -12.43 5.57
CA ARG A 76 -9.64 -13.25 4.60
C ARG A 76 -9.28 -12.46 3.33
N LEU A 77 -10.10 -11.52 2.91
CA LEU A 77 -9.77 -10.64 1.78
C LEU A 77 -8.67 -9.64 2.19
N GLU A 78 -8.74 -9.10 3.40
CA GLU A 78 -7.75 -8.18 3.96
C GLU A 78 -6.35 -8.83 4.08
N ILE A 79 -6.25 -10.10 4.52
CA ILE A 79 -4.95 -10.78 4.56
C ILE A 79 -4.39 -11.05 3.14
N ILE A 80 -5.27 -11.23 2.14
CA ILE A 80 -4.84 -11.32 0.73
C ILE A 80 -4.30 -9.96 0.27
N ALA A 81 -4.96 -8.84 0.61
CA ALA A 81 -4.47 -7.51 0.31
C ALA A 81 -3.09 -7.24 0.92
N CYS A 82 -2.89 -7.61 2.19
CA CYS A 82 -1.59 -7.50 2.86
C CYS A 82 -0.51 -8.35 2.18
N LEU A 83 -0.83 -9.54 1.70
CA LEU A 83 0.11 -10.36 0.92
C LEU A 83 0.43 -9.73 -0.44
N THR A 84 -0.58 -9.17 -1.11
CA THR A 84 -0.40 -8.42 -2.37
C THR A 84 0.53 -7.23 -2.16
N LEU A 85 0.34 -6.49 -1.07
CA LEU A 85 1.21 -5.38 -0.68
C LEU A 85 2.64 -5.86 -0.41
N ALA A 86 2.82 -6.91 0.37
CA ALA A 86 4.15 -7.45 0.70
C ALA A 86 4.94 -7.84 -0.57
N LEU A 87 4.26 -8.43 -1.56
CA LEU A 87 4.86 -8.76 -2.85
C LEU A 87 5.19 -7.51 -3.68
N LEU A 88 4.27 -6.54 -3.73
CA LEU A 88 4.46 -5.28 -4.45
C LEU A 88 5.67 -4.52 -3.91
N ILE A 89 5.74 -4.31 -2.60
CA ILE A 89 6.85 -3.62 -1.95
C ILE A 89 8.17 -4.35 -2.18
N THR A 90 8.18 -5.68 -2.09
CA THR A 90 9.39 -6.46 -2.35
C THR A 90 9.91 -6.24 -3.77
N SER A 91 9.02 -6.22 -4.76
CA SER A 91 9.39 -5.94 -6.15
C SER A 91 9.99 -4.55 -6.34
N VAL A 92 9.31 -3.54 -5.80
CA VAL A 92 9.74 -2.14 -5.95
C VAL A 92 11.00 -1.86 -5.15
N TYR A 93 11.08 -2.34 -3.90
CA TYR A 93 12.27 -2.21 -3.05
C TYR A 93 13.53 -2.76 -3.75
N LYS A 94 13.42 -3.96 -4.35
CA LYS A 94 14.53 -4.55 -5.11
C LYS A 94 14.92 -3.69 -6.32
N ALA A 95 13.97 -3.08 -7.01
CA ALA A 95 14.23 -2.22 -8.15
C ALA A 95 14.90 -0.90 -7.72
N LEU A 96 14.50 -0.33 -6.58
CA LEU A 96 15.05 0.91 -6.05
C LEU A 96 16.42 0.74 -5.38
N ALA A 97 16.70 -0.42 -4.80
CA ALA A 97 17.91 -0.67 -4.02
C ALA A 97 19.25 -0.46 -4.80
N CYS A 98 19.17 -0.42 -6.15
CA CYS A 98 20.33 -0.12 -6.99
C CYS A 98 20.56 1.39 -7.19
N THR A 99 19.60 2.24 -6.84
CA THR A 99 19.61 3.68 -7.18
C THR A 99 19.38 4.59 -5.99
N ILE A 100 18.67 4.14 -4.97
CA ILE A 100 18.26 4.96 -3.82
C ILE A 100 18.45 4.12 -2.55
N GLU A 101 19.08 4.70 -1.53
CA GLU A 101 19.10 4.13 -0.18
C GLU A 101 17.73 4.38 0.49
N VAL A 102 17.13 3.32 0.99
CA VAL A 102 15.82 3.37 1.69
C VAL A 102 16.05 3.12 3.16
N ASP A 103 15.77 4.11 3.99
CA ASP A 103 16.00 4.07 5.43
C ASP A 103 14.98 3.22 6.19
N ALA A 104 13.73 3.22 5.72
CA ALA A 104 12.67 2.45 6.36
C ALA A 104 11.59 1.98 5.38
N VAL A 105 10.97 0.85 5.69
CA VAL A 105 9.79 0.34 5.01
C VAL A 105 8.71 0.10 6.05
N ILE A 106 7.52 0.66 5.85
CA ILE A 106 6.40 0.59 6.77
C ILE A 106 5.16 0.16 5.99
N ASN A 107 4.54 -0.94 6.42
CA ASN A 107 3.33 -1.49 5.83
C ASN A 107 2.12 -1.21 6.74
N TRP A 108 1.05 -0.72 6.17
CA TRP A 108 -0.14 -0.30 6.88
C TRP A 108 -1.34 -1.16 6.49
N THR A 109 -2.17 -1.48 7.46
CA THR A 109 -3.49 -2.09 7.28
C THR A 109 -4.46 -1.49 8.29
N ASP A 110 -5.71 -1.29 7.90
CA ASP A 110 -6.78 -0.83 8.78
C ASP A 110 -7.58 -1.98 9.40
N SER A 111 -7.20 -3.22 9.10
CA SER A 111 -7.75 -4.39 9.74
C SER A 111 -7.03 -4.71 11.04
N GLN A 112 -7.70 -4.48 12.18
CA GLN A 112 -7.19 -4.87 13.49
C GLN A 112 -6.98 -6.39 13.59
N ILE A 113 -7.88 -7.18 12.98
CA ILE A 113 -7.80 -8.64 12.97
C ILE A 113 -6.55 -9.09 12.22
N VAL A 114 -6.30 -8.56 11.02
CA VAL A 114 -5.13 -8.91 10.21
C VAL A 114 -3.85 -8.40 10.87
N SER A 115 -3.86 -7.18 11.42
CA SER A 115 -2.75 -6.64 12.19
C SER A 115 -2.39 -7.58 13.36
N TRP A 116 -3.40 -8.09 14.08
CA TRP A 116 -3.18 -9.08 15.13
C TRP A 116 -2.63 -10.41 14.59
N TRP A 117 -3.11 -10.90 13.44
CA TRP A 117 -2.57 -12.11 12.82
C TRP A 117 -1.10 -11.96 12.43
N ILE A 118 -0.73 -10.83 11.83
CA ILE A 118 0.64 -10.58 11.37
C ILE A 118 1.59 -10.33 12.56
N ASN A 119 1.16 -9.62 13.60
CA ASN A 119 2.00 -9.25 14.73
C ASN A 119 1.97 -10.25 15.90
N GLY A 120 0.88 -11.03 16.01
CA GLY A 120 0.64 -11.96 17.11
C GLY A 120 1.53 -13.20 17.07
N GLU A 121 1.61 -13.90 18.19
CA GLU A 121 2.39 -15.15 18.35
C GLU A 121 1.54 -16.41 18.31
N SER A 122 0.24 -16.28 18.07
CA SER A 122 -0.68 -17.41 18.04
C SER A 122 -0.31 -18.43 16.97
N LYS A 123 -0.29 -19.70 17.37
CA LYS A 123 -0.05 -20.84 16.48
C LYS A 123 -1.34 -21.50 15.99
N GLN A 124 -2.51 -20.97 16.33
CA GLN A 124 -3.82 -21.58 16.04
C GLN A 124 -4.61 -20.78 14.99
N PHE A 125 -4.02 -20.58 13.83
CA PHE A 125 -4.75 -20.07 12.68
C PHE A 125 -5.26 -21.21 11.81
N THR A 126 -6.34 -20.97 11.06
CA THR A 126 -6.70 -21.86 9.96
C THR A 126 -5.54 -21.92 8.95
N GLN A 127 -5.40 -23.04 8.24
CA GLN A 127 -4.34 -23.23 7.24
C GLN A 127 -4.30 -22.08 6.21
N PHE A 128 -5.47 -21.55 5.85
CA PHE A 128 -5.59 -20.44 4.92
C PHE A 128 -4.89 -19.16 5.42
N VAL A 129 -5.11 -18.82 6.68
CA VAL A 129 -4.52 -17.63 7.33
C VAL A 129 -3.04 -17.87 7.61
N GLN A 130 -2.71 -19.05 8.15
CA GLN A 130 -1.34 -19.40 8.49
C GLN A 130 -0.39 -19.27 7.30
N ASN A 131 -0.74 -19.88 6.16
CA ASN A 131 0.10 -19.82 4.96
C ASN A 131 0.37 -18.38 4.51
N ARG A 132 -0.63 -17.50 4.63
CA ARG A 132 -0.48 -16.09 4.21
C ARG A 132 0.36 -15.29 5.20
N VAL A 133 0.13 -15.48 6.49
CA VAL A 133 0.94 -14.84 7.54
C VAL A 133 2.41 -15.25 7.43
N GLU A 134 2.69 -16.54 7.22
CA GLU A 134 4.05 -17.04 7.02
C GLU A 134 4.70 -16.41 5.78
N ASN A 135 3.98 -16.36 4.65
CA ASN A 135 4.47 -15.72 3.43
C ASN A 135 4.73 -14.21 3.65
N ILE A 136 3.82 -13.49 4.29
CA ILE A 136 4.00 -12.07 4.60
C ILE A 136 5.23 -11.87 5.46
N ARG A 137 5.37 -12.65 6.55
CA ARG A 137 6.50 -12.55 7.49
C ARG A 137 7.84 -12.95 6.88
N SER A 138 7.84 -13.86 5.91
CA SER A 138 9.07 -14.25 5.18
C SER A 138 9.57 -13.13 4.27
N LEU A 139 8.68 -12.30 3.75
CA LEU A 139 9.02 -11.13 2.93
C LEU A 139 9.37 -9.92 3.79
N TRP A 140 8.53 -9.63 4.77
CA TRP A 140 8.64 -8.46 5.64
C TRP A 140 8.29 -8.85 7.08
N SER A 141 9.25 -8.74 7.99
CA SER A 141 9.07 -9.10 9.39
C SER A 141 7.90 -8.32 10.02
N LYS A 142 7.33 -8.86 11.10
CA LYS A 142 6.22 -8.23 11.84
C LYS A 142 6.50 -6.77 12.23
N ASN A 143 7.77 -6.42 12.46
CA ASN A 143 8.17 -5.07 12.86
C ASN A 143 7.94 -4.00 11.78
N HIS A 144 7.70 -4.37 10.53
CA HIS A 144 7.38 -3.45 9.44
C HIS A 144 5.87 -3.16 9.34
N TRP A 145 5.03 -3.87 10.09
CA TRP A 145 3.58 -3.76 9.99
C TRP A 145 2.99 -2.89 11.08
N ARG A 146 2.07 -1.99 10.68
CA ARG A 146 1.38 -1.06 11.56
C ARG A 146 -0.11 -1.03 11.23
N TYR A 147 -0.90 -0.62 12.21
CA TYR A 147 -2.31 -0.29 12.02
C TYR A 147 -2.46 1.19 11.65
N CYS A 148 -3.36 1.49 10.71
CA CYS A 148 -3.83 2.84 10.42
C CYS A 148 -5.37 2.87 10.49
N PRO A 149 -5.99 3.99 10.87
CA PRO A 149 -7.43 4.20 10.74
C PRO A 149 -7.87 4.12 9.27
N SER A 150 -9.08 3.60 9.01
CA SER A 150 -9.59 3.40 7.63
C SER A 150 -9.68 4.72 6.85
N GLU A 151 -10.03 5.83 7.52
CA GLU A 151 -10.12 7.17 6.92
C GLU A 151 -8.76 7.68 6.39
N LEU A 152 -7.66 7.11 6.86
CA LEU A 152 -6.30 7.46 6.45
C LEU A 152 -5.68 6.41 5.52
N ASN A 153 -6.45 5.40 5.12
CA ASN A 153 -5.96 4.33 4.26
C ASN A 153 -6.24 4.65 2.77
N PRO A 154 -5.24 5.10 1.98
CA PRO A 154 -5.44 5.42 0.57
C PRO A 154 -5.83 4.19 -0.27
N SER A 155 -5.60 2.97 0.22
CA SER A 155 -5.98 1.74 -0.47
C SER A 155 -7.48 1.45 -0.42
N ASP A 156 -8.27 2.15 0.41
CA ASP A 156 -9.74 2.05 0.40
C ASP A 156 -10.30 2.42 -0.98
N THR A 157 -9.77 3.47 -1.60
CA THR A 157 -10.13 3.85 -2.97
C THR A 157 -9.79 2.75 -3.99
N ALA A 158 -8.65 2.10 -3.86
CA ALA A 158 -8.22 1.04 -4.77
C ALA A 158 -9.05 -0.25 -4.60
N SER A 159 -9.58 -0.52 -3.41
CA SER A 159 -10.38 -1.71 -3.11
C SER A 159 -11.87 -1.54 -3.46
N ARG A 160 -12.41 -0.32 -3.33
CA ARG A 160 -13.83 -0.01 -3.57
C ARG A 160 -14.10 0.58 -4.94
N GLY A 161 -13.06 1.13 -5.58
CA GLY A 161 -13.18 1.93 -6.78
C GLY A 161 -13.57 3.38 -6.48
N SER A 162 -13.28 4.27 -7.43
CA SER A 162 -13.63 5.68 -7.37
C SER A 162 -13.98 6.18 -8.76
N LYS A 163 -14.76 7.24 -8.84
CA LYS A 163 -14.93 7.97 -10.10
C LYS A 163 -13.63 8.68 -10.45
N ALA A 164 -13.36 8.83 -11.74
CA ALA A 164 -12.13 9.49 -12.21
C ALA A 164 -11.98 10.91 -11.65
N PHE A 165 -13.09 11.65 -11.55
CA PHE A 165 -13.10 13.01 -10.99
C PHE A 165 -12.72 13.01 -9.49
N ASP A 166 -13.29 12.09 -8.70
CA ASP A 166 -13.03 12.01 -7.26
C ASP A 166 -11.56 11.59 -7.01
N LEU A 167 -11.02 10.71 -7.87
CA LEU A 167 -9.64 10.28 -7.78
C LEU A 167 -8.66 11.44 -8.02
N VAL A 168 -8.88 12.23 -9.07
CA VAL A 168 -8.02 13.38 -9.43
C VAL A 168 -8.07 14.50 -8.40
N SER A 169 -9.19 14.64 -7.68
CA SER A 169 -9.37 15.65 -6.62
C SER A 169 -9.02 15.16 -5.22
N SER A 170 -8.60 13.90 -5.07
CA SER A 170 -8.28 13.32 -3.76
C SER A 170 -6.89 13.74 -3.28
N ASP A 171 -6.81 14.22 -2.04
CA ASP A 171 -5.53 14.53 -1.37
C ASP A 171 -4.74 13.28 -0.98
N LEU A 172 -5.34 12.09 -1.10
CA LEU A 172 -4.72 10.80 -0.77
C LEU A 172 -4.06 10.10 -1.97
N TRP A 173 -4.24 10.69 -3.17
CA TRP A 173 -3.73 10.10 -4.43
C TRP A 173 -2.83 11.05 -5.18
#